data_adb88ea2f0dbd464c05b858f1b99a44a
#
_entry.id   adb88ea2f0dbd464c05b858f1b99a44a
#
_cell.length_a   1.000
_cell.length_b   1.000
_cell.length_c   1.000
_cell.angle_alpha   90.00
_cell.angle_beta   90.00
_cell.angle_gamma   90.00
#
_symmetry.space_group_name_H-M   'P 1'
#
loop_
_entity.id
_entity.type
_entity.pdbx_description
1 polymer ?
#
loop_
_entity_poly.entity_id
_entity_poly.type
_entity_poly.pdbx_seq_one_letter_code
_entity_poly.pdbx_strand_id
1 'polypeptide(L)'
;SRRQRQMCIRDSVSTVEDYAKFAKMLMNKGELDGVRILGRNTVDFMTRNGLTPEQRKTLNWDSTKGHGYGNFMRILDDPSTAGLIQSEGSFGWDGWMGCYFSLDPKEQLCILYFIQQAGAGTTDSARRLQNIAWGAVK
;
A
#
# COMPACT_ATOMS: atom_id res chain seq x y z
N SER A 1 29.24 5.23 -10.31
CA SER A 1 27.86 5.00 -10.82
C SER A 1 27.03 4.49 -9.66
N ARG A 2 26.04 5.26 -9.22
CA ARG A 2 25.04 4.79 -8.27
C ARG A 2 24.23 3.71 -8.98
N ARG A 3 24.50 2.46 -8.69
CA ARG A 3 23.55 1.39 -8.99
C ARG A 3 22.37 1.63 -8.07
N GLN A 4 21.37 2.35 -8.57
CA GLN A 4 20.06 2.42 -7.92
C GLN A 4 19.58 0.98 -7.75
N ARG A 5 19.23 0.60 -6.53
CA ARG A 5 18.62 -0.69 -6.27
C ARG A 5 17.24 -0.66 -6.91
N GLN A 6 17.16 -1.31 -8.05
CA GLN A 6 15.93 -1.42 -8.81
C GLN A 6 14.99 -2.39 -8.10
N MET A 7 13.75 -2.03 -8.02
CA MET A 7 12.71 -2.79 -7.35
C MET A 7 11.61 -3.15 -8.31
N CYS A 8 11.19 -4.40 -8.29
CA CYS A 8 10.12 -4.88 -9.13
C CYS A 8 8.79 -4.83 -8.38
N ILE A 9 7.92 -3.93 -8.79
CA ILE A 9 6.48 -4.02 -8.55
C ILE A 9 5.90 -4.43 -9.89
N ARG A 10 5.55 -5.70 -10.08
CA ARG A 10 5.05 -6.24 -11.33
C ARG A 10 5.28 -5.29 -12.52
N ASP A 11 6.31 -5.52 -13.32
CA ASP A 11 6.65 -4.79 -14.55
C ASP A 11 7.15 -3.34 -14.38
N SER A 12 7.28 -2.84 -13.15
CA SER A 12 7.79 -1.50 -12.87
C SER A 12 9.02 -1.54 -12.00
N VAL A 13 9.96 -0.65 -12.27
CA VAL A 13 11.22 -0.52 -11.52
C VAL A 13 11.30 0.89 -10.98
N SER A 14 11.57 1.04 -9.67
CA SER A 14 11.66 2.34 -9.01
C SER A 14 12.71 2.35 -7.91
N THR A 15 12.93 3.51 -7.29
CA THR A 15 13.74 3.69 -6.08
C THR A 15 12.83 4.00 -4.89
N VAL A 16 13.34 3.86 -3.66
CA VAL A 16 12.59 4.24 -2.45
C VAL A 16 12.21 5.72 -2.48
N GLU A 17 13.16 6.58 -2.86
CA GLU A 17 12.94 8.03 -2.91
C GLU A 17 11.87 8.43 -3.93
N ASP A 18 11.89 7.85 -5.12
CA ASP A 18 10.89 8.16 -6.15
C ASP A 18 9.52 7.59 -5.78
N TYR A 19 9.50 6.39 -5.19
CA TYR A 19 8.26 5.82 -4.71
C TYR A 19 7.67 6.58 -3.52
N ALA A 20 8.52 7.18 -2.67
CA ALA A 20 8.07 8.07 -1.60
C ALA A 20 7.37 9.32 -2.13
N LYS A 21 7.83 9.88 -3.26
CA LYS A 21 7.14 10.99 -3.94
C LYS A 21 5.75 10.58 -4.42
N PHE A 22 5.65 9.39 -5.03
CA PHE A 22 4.36 8.83 -5.46
C PHE A 22 3.42 8.60 -4.27
N ALA A 23 3.92 8.01 -3.19
CA ALA A 23 3.17 7.80 -1.96
C ALA A 23 2.67 9.13 -1.35
N LYS A 24 3.54 10.13 -1.26
CA LYS A 24 3.20 11.48 -0.79
C LYS A 24 2.13 12.13 -1.66
N MET A 25 2.25 12.01 -2.98
CA MET A 25 1.24 12.51 -3.93
C MET A 25 -0.13 11.88 -3.68
N LEU A 26 -0.21 10.56 -3.48
CA LEU A 26 -1.47 9.88 -3.18
C LEU A 26 -2.04 10.31 -1.82
N MET A 27 -1.20 10.41 -0.78
CA MET A 27 -1.60 10.91 0.55
C MET A 27 -2.18 12.32 0.50
N ASN A 28 -1.63 13.18 -0.36
CA ASN A 28 -2.07 14.55 -0.60
C ASN A 28 -3.19 14.65 -1.65
N LYS A 29 -3.93 13.55 -1.87
CA LYS A 29 -5.07 13.56 -2.81
C LYS A 29 -4.71 14.03 -4.22
N GLY A 30 -3.56 13.58 -4.71
CA GLY A 30 -3.12 13.79 -6.08
C GLY A 30 -2.22 15.01 -6.32
N GLU A 31 -1.67 15.60 -5.25
CA GLU A 31 -0.80 16.76 -5.34
C GLU A 31 0.58 16.49 -4.73
N LEU A 32 1.63 16.97 -5.36
CA LEU A 32 3.00 16.91 -4.88
C LEU A 32 3.67 18.27 -5.07
N ASP A 33 4.18 18.84 -3.97
CA ASP A 33 4.94 20.08 -3.93
C ASP A 33 4.26 21.25 -4.72
N GLY A 34 2.93 21.38 -4.54
CA GLY A 34 2.10 22.39 -5.20
C GLY A 34 1.67 22.06 -6.62
N VAL A 35 2.12 20.93 -7.17
CA VAL A 35 1.74 20.49 -8.52
C VAL A 35 0.67 19.39 -8.43
N ARG A 36 -0.47 19.63 -9.07
CA ARG A 36 -1.54 18.63 -9.13
C ARG A 36 -1.30 17.65 -10.29
N ILE A 37 -1.10 16.39 -9.94
CA ILE A 37 -0.85 15.29 -10.87
C ILE A 37 -2.15 14.51 -11.15
N LEU A 38 -2.96 14.28 -10.11
CA LEU A 38 -4.25 13.62 -10.20
C LEU A 38 -5.35 14.46 -9.55
N GLY A 39 -6.56 14.38 -10.08
CA GLY A 39 -7.75 14.94 -9.41
C GLY A 39 -8.05 14.25 -8.09
N ARG A 40 -8.56 14.97 -7.09
CA ARG A 40 -8.96 14.39 -5.79
C ARG A 40 -9.91 13.21 -5.96
N ASN A 41 -10.96 13.39 -6.78
CA ASN A 41 -11.94 12.35 -7.02
C ASN A 41 -11.34 11.12 -7.71
N THR A 42 -10.28 11.29 -8.51
CA THR A 42 -9.55 10.17 -9.11
C THR A 42 -8.83 9.36 -8.03
N VAL A 43 -8.13 10.02 -7.11
CA VAL A 43 -7.48 9.34 -5.99
C VAL A 43 -8.50 8.65 -5.10
N ASP A 44 -9.60 9.32 -4.77
CA ASP A 44 -10.69 8.73 -3.96
C ASP A 44 -11.33 7.52 -4.65
N PHE A 45 -11.48 7.57 -5.97
CA PHE A 45 -11.94 6.41 -6.74
C PHE A 45 -10.95 5.24 -6.72
N MET A 46 -9.66 5.53 -6.88
CA MET A 46 -8.60 4.51 -6.89
C MET A 46 -8.41 3.83 -5.54
N THR A 47 -8.64 4.55 -4.45
CA THR A 47 -8.35 4.12 -3.07
C THR A 47 -9.59 3.67 -2.30
N ARG A 48 -10.68 3.35 -2.98
CA ARG A 48 -11.87 2.71 -2.39
C ARG A 48 -12.06 1.31 -2.92
N ASN A 49 -12.70 0.46 -2.12
CA ASN A 49 -13.04 -0.88 -2.58
C ASN A 49 -14.03 -0.83 -3.75
N GLY A 50 -13.68 -1.52 -4.83
CA GLY A 50 -14.51 -1.69 -6.02
C GLY A 50 -15.07 -3.10 -6.21
N LEU A 51 -14.78 -4.02 -5.27
CA LEU A 51 -15.25 -5.40 -5.37
C LEU A 51 -16.68 -5.54 -4.84
N THR A 52 -17.50 -6.32 -5.54
CA THR A 52 -18.75 -6.82 -5.01
C THR A 52 -18.53 -7.86 -3.91
N PRO A 53 -19.53 -8.17 -3.07
CA PRO A 53 -19.43 -9.22 -2.06
C PRO A 53 -19.06 -10.60 -2.66
N GLU A 54 -19.52 -10.90 -3.86
CA GLU A 54 -19.22 -12.15 -4.58
C GLU A 54 -17.76 -12.19 -5.02
N GLN A 55 -17.26 -11.09 -5.58
CA GLN A 55 -15.87 -10.98 -5.99
C GLN A 55 -14.90 -11.06 -4.81
N ARG A 56 -15.28 -10.51 -3.65
CA ARG A 56 -14.48 -10.62 -2.41
C ARG A 56 -14.26 -12.07 -1.98
N LYS A 57 -15.23 -12.97 -2.21
CA LYS A 57 -15.09 -14.39 -1.88
C LYS A 57 -13.97 -15.08 -2.64
N THR A 58 -13.60 -14.54 -3.80
CA THR A 58 -12.49 -15.06 -4.62
C THR A 58 -11.14 -14.46 -4.24
N LEU A 59 -11.12 -13.39 -3.46
CA LEU A 59 -9.91 -12.74 -2.94
C LEU A 59 -9.48 -13.46 -1.65
N ASN A 60 -8.96 -14.68 -1.78
CA ASN A 60 -8.78 -15.64 -0.69
C ASN A 60 -7.33 -15.84 -0.22
N TRP A 61 -6.42 -14.98 -0.62
CA TRP A 61 -5.04 -15.04 -0.12
C TRP A 61 -5.00 -14.57 1.34
N ASP A 62 -4.12 -15.15 2.15
CA ASP A 62 -3.96 -14.75 3.56
C ASP A 62 -3.64 -13.26 3.71
N SER A 63 -2.87 -12.71 2.78
CA SER A 63 -2.52 -11.29 2.76
C SER A 63 -3.68 -10.36 2.39
N THR A 64 -4.84 -10.89 1.97
CA THR A 64 -6.01 -10.10 1.58
C THR A 64 -7.18 -10.21 2.56
N LYS A 65 -7.03 -10.97 3.64
CA LYS A 65 -8.04 -11.02 4.70
C LYS A 65 -8.32 -9.61 5.26
N GLY A 66 -9.57 -9.25 5.40
CA GLY A 66 -9.98 -7.92 5.86
C GLY A 66 -9.79 -6.80 4.85
N HIS A 67 -9.41 -7.14 3.61
CA HIS A 67 -9.18 -6.15 2.56
C HIS A 67 -10.19 -6.27 1.43
N GLY A 68 -10.49 -5.13 0.82
CA GLY A 68 -11.04 -5.02 -0.53
C GLY A 68 -9.94 -4.74 -1.54
N TYR A 69 -10.32 -4.44 -2.77
CA TYR A 69 -9.42 -4.09 -3.85
C TYR A 69 -9.97 -2.90 -4.64
N GLY A 70 -9.16 -1.87 -4.78
CA GLY A 70 -9.41 -0.73 -5.64
C GLY A 70 -8.57 -0.84 -6.93
N ASN A 71 -8.33 0.27 -7.58
CA ASN A 71 -7.45 0.30 -8.75
C ASN A 71 -6.00 0.14 -8.33
N PHE A 72 -5.42 -1.03 -8.60
CA PHE A 72 -4.02 -1.42 -8.31
C PHE A 72 -3.63 -1.52 -6.82
N MET A 73 -4.58 -1.40 -5.89
CA MET A 73 -4.26 -1.38 -4.45
C MET A 73 -5.24 -2.23 -3.64
N ARG A 74 -4.75 -2.86 -2.59
CA ARG A 74 -5.57 -3.38 -1.50
C ARG A 74 -6.08 -2.21 -0.68
N ILE A 75 -7.31 -2.30 -0.23
CA ILE A 75 -7.94 -1.34 0.66
C ILE A 75 -8.29 -2.07 1.95
N LEU A 76 -7.84 -1.58 3.08
CA LEU A 76 -8.17 -2.16 4.38
C LEU A 76 -9.60 -1.77 4.76
N ASP A 77 -10.51 -2.74 4.70
CA ASP A 77 -11.93 -2.54 5.02
C ASP A 77 -12.28 -3.02 6.43
N ASP A 78 -11.56 -4.04 6.92
CA ASP A 78 -11.78 -4.62 8.26
C ASP A 78 -10.42 -4.89 8.92
N PRO A 79 -9.90 -3.93 9.70
CA PRO A 79 -8.65 -4.08 10.42
C PRO A 79 -8.61 -5.28 11.36
N SER A 80 -9.74 -5.60 12.00
CA SER A 80 -9.83 -6.71 12.96
C SER A 80 -9.62 -8.05 12.27
N THR A 81 -10.31 -8.29 11.15
CA THR A 81 -10.13 -9.50 10.34
C THR A 81 -8.74 -9.57 9.72
N ALA A 82 -8.16 -8.43 9.34
CA ALA A 82 -6.81 -8.35 8.81
C ALA A 82 -5.72 -8.60 9.87
N GLY A 83 -6.04 -8.44 11.16
CA GLY A 83 -5.06 -8.48 12.25
C GLY A 83 -4.09 -7.30 12.21
N LEU A 84 -4.58 -6.13 11.79
CA LEU A 84 -3.83 -4.89 11.64
C LEU A 84 -4.41 -3.80 12.53
N ILE A 85 -3.57 -2.90 13.03
CA ILE A 85 -3.97 -1.73 13.82
C ILE A 85 -4.02 -0.45 12.99
N GLN A 86 -3.86 -0.56 11.69
CA GLN A 86 -4.05 0.56 10.75
C GLN A 86 -5.50 1.03 10.73
N SER A 87 -5.72 2.24 10.27
CA SER A 87 -7.06 2.77 10.06
C SER A 87 -7.78 2.07 8.90
N GLU A 88 -9.07 1.86 9.05
CA GLU A 88 -9.95 1.53 7.93
C GLU A 88 -9.79 2.57 6.82
N GLY A 89 -9.68 2.13 5.57
CA GLY A 89 -9.41 2.96 4.41
C GLY A 89 -7.92 3.10 4.09
N SER A 90 -7.02 2.56 4.90
CA SER A 90 -5.61 2.42 4.52
C SER A 90 -5.47 1.60 3.26
N PHE A 91 -4.50 1.94 2.41
CA PHE A 91 -4.33 1.27 1.13
C PHE A 91 -2.85 1.05 0.79
N GLY A 92 -2.58 0.08 -0.06
CA GLY A 92 -1.22 -0.26 -0.46
C GLY A 92 -1.15 -1.50 -1.32
N TRP A 93 0.04 -1.95 -1.59
CA TRP A 93 0.28 -3.19 -2.32
C TRP A 93 1.65 -3.78 -2.00
N ASP A 94 1.88 -5.00 -2.48
CA ASP A 94 3.16 -5.70 -2.39
C ASP A 94 3.63 -6.17 -3.77
N GLY A 95 4.91 -6.50 -3.85
CA GLY A 95 5.53 -7.05 -5.04
C GLY A 95 6.03 -8.48 -4.81
N TRP A 96 6.15 -9.24 -5.90
CA TRP A 96 6.68 -10.62 -5.89
C TRP A 96 8.05 -10.75 -5.22
N MET A 97 8.86 -9.68 -5.27
CA MET A 97 10.20 -9.62 -4.67
C MET A 97 10.18 -9.16 -3.22
N GLY A 98 9.01 -9.13 -2.56
CA GLY A 98 8.85 -8.79 -1.16
C GLY A 98 8.79 -7.30 -0.86
N CYS A 99 8.74 -6.46 -1.88
CA CYS A 99 8.53 -5.03 -1.71
C CYS A 99 7.10 -4.76 -1.26
N TYR A 100 6.95 -3.81 -0.38
CA TYR A 100 5.67 -3.48 0.23
C TYR A 100 5.53 -1.98 0.45
N PHE A 101 4.34 -1.44 0.20
CA PHE A 101 3.97 -0.11 0.66
C PHE A 101 2.58 -0.10 1.27
N SER A 102 2.38 0.75 2.26
CA SER A 102 1.09 1.00 2.88
C SER A 102 0.97 2.46 3.27
N LEU A 103 -0.18 3.02 2.98
CA LEU A 103 -0.53 4.42 3.23
C LEU A 103 -1.77 4.48 4.11
N ASP A 104 -1.70 5.24 5.17
CA ASP A 104 -2.82 5.55 6.06
C ASP A 104 -3.08 7.06 6.02
N PRO A 105 -4.01 7.53 5.20
CA PRO A 105 -4.32 8.95 5.11
C PRO A 105 -4.89 9.55 6.41
N LYS A 106 -5.50 8.74 7.26
CA LYS A 106 -6.08 9.18 8.51
C LYS A 106 -5.00 9.50 9.55
N GLU A 107 -4.01 8.63 9.67
CA GLU A 107 -2.87 8.82 10.56
C GLU A 107 -1.72 9.61 9.91
N GLN A 108 -1.84 9.98 8.63
CA GLN A 108 -0.79 10.63 7.85
C GLN A 108 0.53 9.84 7.86
N LEU A 109 0.43 8.50 7.87
CA LEU A 109 1.54 7.58 7.99
C LEU A 109 1.71 6.75 6.71
N CYS A 110 2.96 6.58 6.32
CA CYS A 110 3.35 5.80 5.14
C CYS A 110 4.50 4.86 5.51
N ILE A 111 4.40 3.60 5.08
CA ILE A 111 5.52 2.65 5.11
C ILE A 111 5.91 2.30 3.68
N LEU A 112 7.22 2.35 3.43
CA LEU A 112 7.87 1.81 2.26
C LEU A 112 8.90 0.77 2.72
N TYR A 113 8.63 -0.49 2.46
CA TYR A 113 9.50 -1.61 2.82
C TYR A 113 10.04 -2.25 1.56
N PHE A 114 11.32 -2.09 1.30
CA PHE A 114 11.95 -2.45 0.05
C PHE A 114 13.03 -3.50 0.25
N ILE A 115 12.72 -4.73 -0.17
CA ILE A 115 13.64 -5.87 -0.18
C ILE A 115 13.69 -6.50 -1.57
N GLN A 116 14.68 -7.34 -1.79
CA GLN A 116 14.87 -8.10 -3.02
C GLN A 116 14.97 -9.59 -2.66
N GLN A 117 13.81 -10.22 -2.49
CA GLN A 117 13.73 -11.63 -2.14
C GLN A 117 12.67 -12.29 -3.02
N ALA A 118 13.10 -13.11 -3.98
CA ALA A 118 12.19 -13.80 -4.88
C ALA A 118 11.20 -14.68 -4.12
N GLY A 119 9.91 -14.58 -4.48
CA GLY A 119 8.86 -15.37 -3.88
C GLY A 119 8.43 -14.94 -2.47
N ALA A 120 8.95 -13.82 -1.97
CA ALA A 120 8.59 -13.34 -0.62
C ALA A 120 7.14 -12.87 -0.52
N GLY A 121 6.58 -12.24 -1.58
CA GLY A 121 5.24 -11.66 -1.53
C GLY A 121 5.03 -10.74 -0.32
N THR A 122 3.83 -10.72 0.24
CA THR A 122 3.56 -10.10 1.54
C THR A 122 4.02 -11.04 2.64
N THR A 123 5.19 -10.78 3.20
CA THR A 123 5.77 -11.59 4.26
C THR A 123 5.19 -11.23 5.64
N ASP A 124 5.30 -12.14 6.60
CA ASP A 124 5.03 -11.86 8.01
C ASP A 124 5.85 -10.66 8.51
N SER A 125 7.04 -10.46 7.98
CA SER A 125 7.89 -9.31 8.30
C SER A 125 7.24 -7.99 7.96
N ALA A 126 6.57 -7.88 6.79
CA ALA A 126 5.85 -6.67 6.39
C ALA A 126 4.66 -6.39 7.32
N ARG A 127 3.90 -7.43 7.69
CA ARG A 127 2.77 -7.30 8.64
C ARG A 127 3.23 -6.89 10.04
N ARG A 128 4.31 -7.49 10.53
CA ARG A 128 4.89 -7.12 11.83
C ARG A 128 5.40 -5.68 11.82
N LEU A 129 6.08 -5.28 10.75
CA LEU A 129 6.56 -3.91 10.58
C LEU A 129 5.41 -2.91 10.59
N GLN A 130 4.30 -3.21 9.91
CA GLN A 130 3.09 -2.40 9.96
C GLN A 130 2.60 -2.20 11.39
N ASN A 131 2.35 -3.28 12.12
CA ASN A 131 1.83 -3.19 13.48
C ASN A 131 2.81 -2.47 14.44
N ILE A 132 4.13 -2.63 14.26
CA ILE A 132 5.13 -1.88 15.04
C ILE A 132 5.05 -0.39 14.73
N ALA A 133 4.99 -0.02 13.44
CA ALA A 133 4.98 1.39 13.04
C ALA A 133 3.70 2.11 13.49
N TRP A 134 2.54 1.50 13.28
CA TRP A 134 1.27 2.07 13.74
C TRP A 134 1.11 2.05 15.25
N GLY A 135 1.68 1.06 15.94
CA GLY A 135 1.73 1.02 17.40
C GLY A 135 2.57 2.13 18.04
N ALA A 136 3.42 2.80 17.27
CA ALA A 136 4.21 3.94 17.71
C ALA A 136 3.52 5.30 17.52
N VAL A 137 2.38 5.35 16.84
CA VAL A 137 1.57 6.58 16.68
C VAL A 137 0.99 6.97 18.04
N LYS A 138 1.15 8.24 18.41
CA LYS A 138 0.71 8.80 19.70
C LYS A 138 -0.61 9.53 19.54
#